data_c2fae1399d7cb9e4bb199d1edf6cbe2c
#
_entry.id   c2fae1399d7cb9e4bb199d1edf6cbe2c
#
_cell.length_a   1.000
_cell.length_b   1.000
_cell.length_c   1.000
_cell.angle_alpha   90.00
_cell.angle_beta   90.00
_cell.angle_gamma   90.00
#
_symmetry.space_group_name_H-M   'P 1'
#
loop_
_entity.id
_entity.type
_entity.pdbx_description
1 polymer ?
#
loop_
_entity_poly.entity_id
_entity_poly.type
_entity_poly.pdbx_seq_one_letter_code
_entity_poly.pdbx_strand_id
1 'polypeptide(L)'
;MQAAEMQVLQPSELYQIDNETLNLLIESSPFMLEWSRTKCKHKEVGGMEEWAKTHKGEQAPIACDWYHGTWQFLRLLNMVAVPPWYEFYNEALSGILLKKPDANVLISACADYGMLATLHQAIKTADANPTIQIYDICATPLASCEWYAQRNGLKIQCFCDNIITSPSMPLGAFDLIVTDEFLTVLKKEYKPQITERWFDLLAPGGSVVTTAMLGEITTPERRKGYADRARLLVETNGTALRATKVPVKDLLAQFDTFAQVHTRHMLVDEQEIRGLFSKFELEFLKVIPTPGECVNPTNSYQIVATRPAK
;
A
#
# COMPACT_ATOMS: atom_id res chain seq x y z
N MET A 1 29.45 18.03 -11.77
CA MET A 1 28.11 17.47 -11.52
C MET A 1 27.46 18.36 -10.47
N GLN A 2 26.51 19.20 -10.88
CA GLN A 2 25.72 19.99 -9.93
C GLN A 2 24.83 19.00 -9.15
N ALA A 3 24.91 19.05 -7.83
CA ALA A 3 23.94 18.38 -6.97
C ALA A 3 22.55 18.91 -7.36
N ALA A 4 21.67 18.04 -7.79
CA ALA A 4 20.27 18.41 -8.01
C ALA A 4 19.76 18.93 -6.66
N GLU A 5 19.49 20.22 -6.57
CA GLU A 5 18.80 20.80 -5.43
C GLU A 5 17.47 20.04 -5.27
N MET A 6 17.34 19.37 -4.14
CA MET A 6 16.13 18.66 -3.76
C MET A 6 15.00 19.71 -3.70
N GLN A 7 14.12 19.69 -4.69
CA GLN A 7 12.99 20.60 -4.76
C GLN A 7 12.08 20.30 -3.57
N VAL A 8 12.13 21.16 -2.55
CA VAL A 8 11.22 21.07 -1.40
C VAL A 8 9.85 21.51 -1.90
N LEU A 9 8.94 20.55 -2.13
CA LEU A 9 7.55 20.86 -2.46
C LEU A 9 6.98 21.81 -1.42
N GLN A 10 6.36 22.88 -1.88
CA GLN A 10 5.70 23.83 -0.99
C GLN A 10 4.49 23.15 -0.33
N PRO A 11 4.09 23.56 0.88
CA PRO A 11 2.92 22.98 1.55
C PRO A 11 1.63 23.01 0.72
N SER A 12 1.50 23.94 -0.23
CA SER A 12 0.38 24.04 -1.18
C SER A 12 0.39 22.96 -2.28
N GLU A 13 1.50 22.27 -2.46
CA GLU A 13 1.66 21.17 -3.42
C GLU A 13 1.47 19.80 -2.76
N LEU A 14 1.35 19.78 -1.42
CA LEU A 14 1.05 18.60 -0.65
C LEU A 14 -0.47 18.35 -0.65
N TYR A 15 -0.86 17.09 -0.76
CA TYR A 15 -2.27 16.71 -0.60
C TYR A 15 -2.79 17.23 0.75
N GLN A 16 -3.85 18.03 0.72
CA GLN A 16 -4.51 18.45 1.95
C GLN A 16 -5.31 17.26 2.49
N ILE A 17 -4.84 16.68 3.58
CA ILE A 17 -5.56 15.66 4.33
C ILE A 17 -6.81 16.33 4.93
N ASP A 18 -7.98 15.77 4.62
CA ASP A 18 -9.19 16.20 5.32
C ASP A 18 -9.10 15.87 6.82
N ASN A 19 -9.84 16.60 7.62
CA ASN A 19 -9.77 16.48 9.08
C ASN A 19 -10.17 15.09 9.59
N GLU A 20 -11.09 14.41 8.92
CA GLU A 20 -11.53 13.06 9.30
C GLU A 20 -10.38 12.07 9.10
N THR A 21 -9.78 12.04 7.91
CA THR A 21 -8.63 11.19 7.60
C THR A 21 -7.43 11.50 8.50
N LEU A 22 -7.14 12.79 8.75
CA LEU A 22 -6.07 13.20 9.65
C LEU A 22 -6.29 12.66 11.07
N ASN A 23 -7.49 12.82 11.61
CA ASN A 23 -7.82 12.32 12.95
C ASN A 23 -7.72 10.80 13.04
N LEU A 24 -8.18 10.07 12.01
CA LEU A 24 -8.02 8.62 11.94
C LEU A 24 -6.54 8.20 11.94
N LEU A 25 -5.68 8.88 11.18
CA LEU A 25 -4.25 8.61 11.15
C LEU A 25 -3.59 8.90 12.50
N ILE A 26 -3.92 10.03 13.15
CA ILE A 26 -3.41 10.39 14.47
C ILE A 26 -3.81 9.33 15.51
N GLU A 27 -5.07 8.91 15.52
CA GLU A 27 -5.60 7.94 16.47
C GLU A 27 -5.01 6.56 16.27
N SER A 28 -4.90 6.08 15.02
CA SER A 28 -4.47 4.72 14.69
C SER A 28 -2.95 4.52 14.72
N SER A 29 -2.15 5.57 14.52
CA SER A 29 -0.69 5.46 14.42
C SER A 29 -0.01 4.81 15.63
N PRO A 30 -0.36 5.12 16.90
CA PRO A 30 0.20 4.43 18.06
C PRO A 30 -0.14 2.94 18.08
N PHE A 31 -1.37 2.58 17.70
CA PHE A 31 -1.80 1.18 17.62
C PHE A 31 -1.05 0.43 16.52
N MET A 32 -0.85 1.05 15.35
CA MET A 32 -0.06 0.47 14.27
C MET A 32 1.37 0.18 14.72
N LEU A 33 1.99 1.10 15.43
CA LEU A 33 3.34 0.90 15.97
C LEU A 33 3.39 -0.25 16.97
N GLU A 34 2.39 -0.36 17.87
CA GLU A 34 2.29 -1.44 18.83
C GLU A 34 2.01 -2.79 18.14
N TRP A 35 1.03 -2.83 17.22
CA TRP A 35 0.70 -4.06 16.49
C TRP A 35 1.87 -4.53 15.62
N SER A 36 2.63 -3.63 15.01
CA SER A 36 3.80 -4.00 14.24
C SER A 36 4.83 -4.72 15.12
N ARG A 37 5.07 -4.26 16.33
CA ARG A 37 5.99 -4.86 17.29
C ARG A 37 5.52 -6.21 17.82
N THR A 38 4.21 -6.43 17.93
CA THR A 38 3.63 -7.62 18.55
C THR A 38 3.12 -8.66 17.56
N LYS A 39 2.71 -8.26 16.35
CA LYS A 39 2.03 -9.12 15.38
C LYS A 39 2.88 -9.43 14.14
N CYS A 40 3.85 -8.60 13.77
CA CYS A 40 4.72 -8.87 12.64
C CYS A 40 5.62 -10.07 12.89
N LYS A 41 5.52 -11.10 12.05
CA LYS A 41 6.30 -12.34 12.16
C LYS A 41 7.04 -12.72 10.88
N HIS A 42 6.71 -12.10 9.74
CA HIS A 42 7.30 -12.43 8.45
C HIS A 42 8.63 -11.71 8.22
N LYS A 43 9.66 -12.49 7.89
CA LYS A 43 11.01 -12.00 7.60
C LYS A 43 11.22 -11.64 6.13
N GLU A 44 10.25 -11.95 5.27
CA GLU A 44 10.41 -11.87 3.81
C GLU A 44 9.85 -10.59 3.19
N VAL A 45 9.26 -9.70 3.97
CA VAL A 45 8.75 -8.43 3.45
C VAL A 45 9.92 -7.51 3.12
N GLY A 46 10.06 -7.21 1.85
CA GLY A 46 10.99 -6.34 1.15
C GLY A 46 12.26 -5.87 1.87
N GLY A 47 13.42 -6.23 1.35
CA GLY A 47 14.71 -5.68 1.76
C GLY A 47 15.42 -6.36 2.92
N MET A 48 14.82 -7.29 3.66
CA MET A 48 15.47 -7.97 4.78
C MET A 48 16.72 -8.76 4.36
N GLU A 49 16.72 -9.38 3.19
CA GLU A 49 17.90 -10.07 2.66
C GLU A 49 19.03 -9.09 2.34
N GLU A 50 18.69 -7.92 1.80
CA GLU A 50 19.64 -6.87 1.47
C GLU A 50 20.21 -6.24 2.76
N TRP A 51 19.36 -6.01 3.75
CA TRP A 51 19.76 -5.55 5.07
C TRP A 51 20.74 -6.53 5.73
N ALA A 52 20.43 -7.82 5.73
CA ALA A 52 21.28 -8.86 6.32
C ALA A 52 22.67 -8.97 5.65
N LYS A 53 22.79 -8.62 4.37
CA LYS A 53 24.09 -8.59 3.66
C LYS A 53 24.97 -7.44 4.13
N THR A 54 24.37 -6.30 4.47
CA THR A 54 25.07 -5.05 4.79
C THR A 54 25.32 -4.86 6.29
N HIS A 55 24.49 -5.49 7.16
CA HIS A 55 24.52 -5.31 8.63
C HIS A 55 24.89 -6.61 9.34
N LYS A 56 26.04 -7.19 8.94
CA LYS A 56 26.55 -8.43 9.53
C LYS A 56 26.86 -8.26 11.02
N GLY A 57 26.21 -9.05 11.85
CA GLY A 57 26.42 -9.05 13.30
C GLY A 57 25.50 -8.11 14.09
N GLU A 58 24.65 -7.35 13.42
CA GLU A 58 23.60 -6.57 14.07
C GLU A 58 22.33 -7.42 14.26
N GLN A 59 21.55 -7.07 15.28
CA GLN A 59 20.24 -7.72 15.48
C GLN A 59 19.30 -7.25 14.36
N ALA A 60 18.85 -8.19 13.54
CA ALA A 60 17.90 -7.90 12.48
C ALA A 60 16.60 -7.28 13.05
N PRO A 61 15.98 -6.31 12.38
CA PRO A 61 14.63 -5.86 12.71
C PRO A 61 13.68 -7.05 12.83
N ILE A 62 12.72 -6.95 13.74
CA ILE A 62 11.74 -8.04 13.96
C ILE A 62 10.81 -8.05 12.77
N ALA A 63 11.02 -9.00 11.86
CA ALA A 63 10.14 -9.27 10.72
C ALA A 63 9.82 -8.00 9.90
N CYS A 64 8.54 -7.66 9.71
CA CYS A 64 8.08 -6.51 8.93
C CYS A 64 7.63 -5.31 9.79
N ASP A 65 8.02 -5.25 11.05
CA ASP A 65 7.63 -4.18 11.97
C ASP A 65 8.14 -2.79 11.51
N TRP A 66 9.33 -2.75 10.93
CA TRP A 66 9.91 -1.55 10.33
C TRP A 66 9.04 -0.96 9.21
N TYR A 67 8.28 -1.79 8.48
CA TYR A 67 7.40 -1.35 7.40
C TYR A 67 6.05 -0.89 7.97
N HIS A 68 5.29 -1.79 8.59
CA HIS A 68 3.95 -1.51 9.07
C HIS A 68 3.93 -0.47 10.21
N GLY A 69 4.94 -0.49 11.08
CA GLY A 69 5.07 0.49 12.16
C GLY A 69 5.40 1.90 11.70
N THR A 70 5.90 2.07 10.47
CA THR A 70 6.30 3.37 9.93
C THR A 70 5.24 3.97 9.01
N TRP A 71 4.44 3.14 8.33
CA TRP A 71 3.65 3.53 7.17
C TRP A 71 2.69 4.69 7.44
N GLN A 72 1.92 4.68 8.54
CA GLN A 72 1.00 5.77 8.85
C GLN A 72 1.70 7.07 9.21
N PHE A 73 2.88 7.01 9.82
CA PHE A 73 3.68 8.21 10.08
C PHE A 73 4.21 8.84 8.78
N LEU A 74 4.54 8.03 7.77
CA LEU A 74 4.86 8.54 6.44
C LEU A 74 3.68 9.31 5.84
N ARG A 75 2.45 8.85 6.04
CA ARG A 75 1.23 9.57 5.64
C ARG A 75 1.04 10.87 6.41
N LEU A 76 1.20 10.85 7.74
CA LEU A 76 1.12 12.05 8.58
C LEU A 76 2.17 13.11 8.21
N LEU A 77 3.29 12.69 7.63
CA LEU A 77 4.35 13.56 7.12
C LEU A 77 4.19 13.93 5.64
N ASN A 78 3.12 13.50 4.98
CA ASN A 78 2.91 13.64 3.54
C ASN A 78 4.10 13.09 2.70
N MET A 79 4.72 12.02 3.15
CA MET A 79 5.80 11.34 2.42
C MET A 79 5.27 10.24 1.50
N VAL A 80 4.05 9.81 1.71
CA VAL A 80 3.30 8.88 0.86
C VAL A 80 1.85 9.34 0.81
N ALA A 81 1.17 9.08 -0.30
CA ALA A 81 -0.22 9.46 -0.44
C ALA A 81 -1.15 8.64 0.44
N VAL A 82 -2.31 9.20 0.74
CA VAL A 82 -3.40 8.51 1.43
C VAL A 82 -4.36 7.96 0.38
N PRO A 83 -4.58 6.63 0.29
CA PRO A 83 -5.40 6.03 -0.75
C PRO A 83 -6.77 6.66 -1.00
N PRO A 84 -7.56 7.11 0.01
CA PRO A 84 -8.84 7.77 -0.23
C PRO A 84 -8.79 8.99 -1.15
N TRP A 85 -7.61 9.55 -1.39
CA TRP A 85 -7.45 10.71 -2.29
C TRP A 85 -7.11 10.34 -3.72
N TYR A 86 -6.88 9.09 -4.01
CA TYR A 86 -6.74 8.64 -5.39
C TYR A 86 -8.10 8.66 -6.07
N GLU A 87 -8.36 9.72 -6.82
CA GLU A 87 -9.55 9.85 -7.66
C GLU A 87 -9.78 8.60 -8.52
N PHE A 88 -8.68 8.06 -9.06
CA PHE A 88 -8.67 6.81 -9.82
C PHE A 88 -9.38 5.65 -9.09
N TYR A 89 -9.03 5.39 -7.82
CA TYR A 89 -9.68 4.31 -7.08
C TYR A 89 -11.15 4.60 -6.84
N ASN A 90 -11.49 5.84 -6.48
CA ASN A 90 -12.88 6.20 -6.24
C ASN A 90 -13.74 6.03 -7.49
N GLU A 91 -13.25 6.44 -8.66
CA GLU A 91 -13.94 6.29 -9.94
C GLU A 91 -14.04 4.80 -10.36
N ALA A 92 -12.92 4.08 -10.37
CA ALA A 92 -12.88 2.69 -10.81
C ALA A 92 -13.73 1.78 -9.91
N LEU A 93 -13.57 1.88 -8.59
CA LEU A 93 -14.28 1.02 -7.64
C LEU A 93 -15.78 1.34 -7.60
N SER A 94 -16.16 2.61 -7.53
CA SER A 94 -17.59 2.97 -7.56
C SER A 94 -18.24 2.59 -8.88
N GLY A 95 -17.56 2.75 -10.01
CA GLY A 95 -18.06 2.33 -11.32
C GLY A 95 -18.32 0.82 -11.43
N ILE A 96 -17.48 -0.01 -10.79
CA ILE A 96 -17.68 -1.47 -10.73
C ILE A 96 -18.84 -1.80 -9.77
N LEU A 97 -18.86 -1.19 -8.58
CA LEU A 97 -19.87 -1.43 -7.56
C LEU A 97 -21.26 -0.95 -7.96
N LEU A 98 -21.38 0.11 -8.75
CA LEU A 98 -22.67 0.53 -9.35
C LEU A 98 -23.26 -0.55 -10.27
N LYS A 99 -22.42 -1.29 -10.99
CA LYS A 99 -22.86 -2.39 -11.88
C LYS A 99 -23.16 -3.67 -11.09
N LYS A 100 -22.48 -3.89 -9.96
CA LYS A 100 -22.64 -5.07 -9.10
C LYS A 100 -22.56 -4.67 -7.61
N PRO A 101 -23.70 -4.17 -7.04
CA PRO A 101 -23.72 -3.67 -5.65
C PRO A 101 -23.44 -4.74 -4.58
N ASP A 102 -23.69 -6.00 -4.88
CA ASP A 102 -23.45 -7.17 -4.01
C ASP A 102 -22.16 -7.92 -4.34
N ALA A 103 -21.18 -7.25 -4.95
CA ALA A 103 -19.93 -7.85 -5.40
C ALA A 103 -19.17 -8.56 -4.28
N ASN A 104 -18.51 -9.67 -4.61
CA ASN A 104 -17.49 -10.27 -3.76
C ASN A 104 -16.17 -9.56 -4.00
N VAL A 105 -15.69 -8.83 -3.01
CA VAL A 105 -14.49 -8.00 -3.09
C VAL A 105 -13.35 -8.60 -2.28
N LEU A 106 -12.18 -8.69 -2.90
CA LEU A 106 -10.92 -9.06 -2.27
C LEU A 106 -9.98 -7.86 -2.19
N ILE A 107 -9.54 -7.49 -0.98
CA ILE A 107 -8.36 -6.65 -0.81
C ILE A 107 -7.14 -7.58 -0.76
N SER A 108 -6.28 -7.47 -1.79
CA SER A 108 -5.11 -8.32 -1.98
C SER A 108 -3.86 -7.62 -1.47
N ALA A 109 -3.48 -7.92 -0.26
CA ALA A 109 -2.43 -7.25 0.52
C ALA A 109 -2.73 -5.78 0.86
N CYS A 110 -2.27 -5.36 2.00
CA CYS A 110 -2.45 -3.99 2.48
C CYS A 110 -1.31 -3.56 3.42
N ALA A 111 -0.97 -2.28 3.39
CA ALA A 111 0.01 -1.73 4.35
C ALA A 111 -0.65 -1.43 5.70
N ASP A 112 -1.92 -1.01 5.66
CA ASP A 112 -2.81 -0.69 6.77
C ASP A 112 -4.27 -0.65 6.27
N TYR A 113 -5.18 0.00 7.02
CA TYR A 113 -6.59 0.14 6.63
C TYR A 113 -6.83 1.06 5.40
N GLY A 114 -5.82 1.72 4.85
CA GLY A 114 -6.01 2.74 3.81
C GLY A 114 -6.78 2.26 2.59
N MET A 115 -6.50 1.05 2.07
CA MET A 115 -7.25 0.50 0.95
C MET A 115 -8.70 0.15 1.33
N LEU A 116 -8.94 -0.32 2.56
CA LEU A 116 -10.30 -0.53 3.06
C LEU A 116 -11.07 0.79 3.19
N ALA A 117 -10.41 1.86 3.61
CA ALA A 117 -11.03 3.19 3.67
C ALA A 117 -11.40 3.72 2.29
N THR A 118 -10.55 3.50 1.29
CA THR A 118 -10.81 3.83 -0.11
C THR A 118 -12.00 3.04 -0.67
N LEU A 119 -12.03 1.73 -0.44
CA LEU A 119 -13.16 0.88 -0.83
C LEU A 119 -14.46 1.32 -0.12
N HIS A 120 -14.39 1.65 1.17
CA HIS A 120 -15.55 2.14 1.93
C HIS A 120 -16.12 3.44 1.35
N GLN A 121 -15.27 4.36 0.89
CA GLN A 121 -15.73 5.56 0.20
C GLN A 121 -16.46 5.22 -1.12
N ALA A 122 -15.92 4.30 -1.90
CA ALA A 122 -16.55 3.83 -3.14
C ALA A 122 -17.88 3.11 -2.88
N ILE A 123 -17.99 2.32 -1.80
CA ILE A 123 -19.23 1.68 -1.35
C ILE A 123 -20.31 2.73 -1.05
N LYS A 124 -19.96 3.78 -0.31
CA LYS A 124 -20.88 4.90 -0.02
C LYS A 124 -21.32 5.60 -1.29
N THR A 125 -20.40 5.87 -2.21
CA THR A 125 -20.70 6.54 -3.49
C THR A 125 -21.62 5.71 -4.37
N ALA A 126 -21.47 4.39 -4.37
CA ALA A 126 -22.27 3.47 -5.19
C ALA A 126 -23.56 2.98 -4.49
N ASP A 127 -23.78 3.32 -3.22
CA ASP A 127 -24.85 2.74 -2.38
C ASP A 127 -24.86 1.20 -2.43
N ALA A 128 -23.67 0.60 -2.34
CA ALA A 128 -23.43 -0.83 -2.50
C ALA A 128 -23.30 -1.56 -1.16
N ASN A 129 -23.45 -2.88 -1.19
CA ASN A 129 -23.31 -3.74 0.00
C ASN A 129 -22.48 -5.01 -0.33
N PRO A 130 -21.20 -4.87 -0.69
CA PRO A 130 -20.35 -5.99 -1.06
C PRO A 130 -19.99 -6.89 0.12
N THR A 131 -19.62 -8.15 -0.18
CA THR A 131 -18.90 -9.00 0.74
C THR A 131 -17.41 -8.70 0.64
N ILE A 132 -16.74 -8.36 1.75
CA ILE A 132 -15.35 -7.91 1.75
C ILE A 132 -14.47 -8.95 2.44
N GLN A 133 -13.47 -9.45 1.72
CA GLN A 133 -12.40 -10.30 2.24
C GLN A 133 -11.06 -9.59 2.10
N ILE A 134 -10.19 -9.72 3.11
CA ILE A 134 -8.87 -9.09 3.15
C ILE A 134 -7.84 -10.18 3.43
N TYR A 135 -6.89 -10.32 2.54
CA TYR A 135 -5.77 -11.25 2.69
C TYR A 135 -4.46 -10.48 2.81
N ASP A 136 -3.70 -10.79 3.84
CA ASP A 136 -2.33 -10.32 4.01
C ASP A 136 -1.49 -11.39 4.73
N ILE A 137 -0.21 -11.46 4.36
CA ILE A 137 0.74 -12.36 5.02
C ILE A 137 1.05 -11.94 6.46
N CYS A 138 0.80 -10.67 6.81
CA CYS A 138 1.05 -10.09 8.12
C CYS A 138 -0.25 -9.77 8.87
N ALA A 139 -0.30 -10.13 10.14
CA ALA A 139 -1.46 -9.84 10.99
C ALA A 139 -1.58 -8.35 11.39
N THR A 140 -0.54 -7.54 11.22
CA THR A 140 -0.57 -6.12 11.59
C THR A 140 -1.55 -5.30 10.73
N PRO A 141 -1.46 -5.30 9.39
CA PRO A 141 -2.42 -4.56 8.58
C PRO A 141 -3.85 -5.11 8.71
N LEU A 142 -4.02 -6.41 8.97
CA LEU A 142 -5.34 -7.00 9.22
C LEU A 142 -5.96 -6.44 10.50
N ALA A 143 -5.20 -6.35 11.60
CA ALA A 143 -5.67 -5.71 12.83
C ALA A 143 -6.06 -4.24 12.62
N SER A 144 -5.35 -3.54 11.76
CA SER A 144 -5.68 -2.18 11.35
C SER A 144 -6.99 -2.11 10.57
N CYS A 145 -7.22 -3.04 9.65
CA CYS A 145 -8.47 -3.14 8.91
C CYS A 145 -9.65 -3.49 9.84
N GLU A 146 -9.47 -4.42 10.78
CA GLU A 146 -10.48 -4.77 11.79
C GLU A 146 -10.84 -3.57 12.67
N TRP A 147 -9.84 -2.81 13.14
CA TRP A 147 -10.05 -1.58 13.90
C TRP A 147 -10.87 -0.55 13.10
N TYR A 148 -10.51 -0.33 11.84
CA TYR A 148 -11.25 0.59 10.96
C TYR A 148 -12.68 0.12 10.69
N ALA A 149 -12.86 -1.16 10.41
CA ALA A 149 -14.14 -1.76 10.13
C ALA A 149 -15.09 -1.67 11.34
N GLN A 150 -14.60 -2.00 12.55
CA GLN A 150 -15.38 -1.88 13.78
C GLN A 150 -15.86 -0.45 14.01
N ARG A 151 -14.98 0.54 13.81
CA ARG A 151 -15.29 1.95 13.99
C ARG A 151 -16.35 2.45 13.00
N ASN A 152 -16.39 1.91 11.80
CA ASN A 152 -17.27 2.34 10.71
C ASN A 152 -18.46 1.40 10.47
N GLY A 153 -18.65 0.38 11.29
CA GLY A 153 -19.76 -0.57 11.15
C GLY A 153 -19.66 -1.46 9.91
N LEU A 154 -18.46 -1.64 9.34
CA LEU A 154 -18.23 -2.50 8.18
C LEU A 154 -18.12 -3.97 8.60
N LYS A 155 -18.66 -4.86 7.77
CA LYS A 155 -18.47 -6.30 7.91
C LYS A 155 -17.36 -6.75 6.97
N ILE A 156 -16.28 -7.28 7.54
CA ILE A 156 -15.13 -7.79 6.78
C ILE A 156 -14.73 -9.17 7.29
N GLN A 157 -14.01 -9.91 6.47
CA GLN A 157 -13.33 -11.16 6.85
C GLN A 157 -11.83 -10.99 6.58
N CYS A 158 -11.00 -11.18 7.60
CA CYS A 158 -9.55 -11.06 7.51
C CYS A 158 -8.88 -12.44 7.54
N PHE A 159 -7.92 -12.67 6.65
CA PHE A 159 -7.17 -13.91 6.53
C PHE A 159 -5.67 -13.61 6.53
N CYS A 160 -4.96 -14.12 7.54
CA CYS A 160 -3.50 -13.99 7.65
C CYS A 160 -2.84 -15.16 6.93
N ASP A 161 -2.66 -15.05 5.62
CA ASP A 161 -2.13 -16.12 4.77
C ASP A 161 -1.45 -15.55 3.51
N ASN A 162 -0.60 -16.36 2.88
CA ASN A 162 0.04 -15.97 1.63
C ASN A 162 -0.95 -16.11 0.46
N ILE A 163 -1.37 -15.00 -0.10
CA ILE A 163 -2.35 -14.96 -1.20
C ILE A 163 -1.91 -15.77 -2.44
N ILE A 164 -0.61 -15.85 -2.73
CA ILE A 164 -0.08 -16.59 -3.88
C ILE A 164 -0.31 -18.10 -3.71
N THR A 165 -0.09 -18.62 -2.50
CA THR A 165 -0.05 -20.06 -2.24
C THR A 165 -1.22 -20.58 -1.43
N SER A 166 -2.08 -19.71 -0.90
CA SER A 166 -3.22 -20.12 -0.05
C SER A 166 -4.15 -21.11 -0.77
N PRO A 167 -4.33 -22.33 -0.24
CA PRO A 167 -5.24 -23.30 -0.83
C PRO A 167 -6.70 -23.03 -0.48
N SER A 168 -6.97 -22.19 0.51
CA SER A 168 -8.32 -21.96 1.07
C SER A 168 -9.12 -20.94 0.23
N MET A 169 -8.48 -20.21 -0.70
CA MET A 169 -9.14 -19.19 -1.49
C MET A 169 -9.95 -19.82 -2.64
N PRO A 170 -11.26 -19.54 -2.74
CA PRO A 170 -12.10 -20.09 -3.77
C PRO A 170 -11.75 -19.49 -5.15
N LEU A 171 -11.52 -20.35 -6.15
CA LEU A 171 -11.26 -19.92 -7.52
C LEU A 171 -12.55 -19.40 -8.18
N GLY A 172 -12.42 -18.37 -9.00
CA GLY A 172 -13.54 -17.79 -9.75
C GLY A 172 -14.62 -17.14 -8.89
N ALA A 173 -14.29 -16.73 -7.66
CA ALA A 173 -15.29 -16.29 -6.68
C ALA A 173 -15.36 -14.76 -6.50
N PHE A 174 -14.34 -14.03 -6.93
CA PHE A 174 -14.30 -12.58 -6.71
C PHE A 174 -14.71 -11.79 -7.95
N ASP A 175 -15.51 -10.78 -7.75
CA ASP A 175 -15.92 -9.85 -8.80
C ASP A 175 -14.97 -8.67 -8.92
N LEU A 176 -14.31 -8.35 -7.82
CA LEU A 176 -13.36 -7.25 -7.71
C LEU A 176 -12.19 -7.65 -6.82
N ILE A 177 -10.98 -7.48 -7.33
CA ILE A 177 -9.75 -7.51 -6.55
C ILE A 177 -9.17 -6.10 -6.55
N VAL A 178 -8.86 -5.57 -5.37
CA VAL A 178 -8.24 -4.25 -5.23
C VAL A 178 -6.98 -4.33 -4.38
N THR A 179 -5.95 -3.60 -4.80
CA THR A 179 -4.68 -3.46 -4.07
C THR A 179 -3.98 -2.18 -4.49
N ASP A 180 -3.06 -1.68 -3.67
CA ASP A 180 -2.28 -0.48 -3.95
C ASP A 180 -0.79 -0.81 -3.94
N GLU A 181 -0.11 -0.55 -5.05
CA GLU A 181 1.34 -0.70 -5.21
C GLU A 181 1.91 -2.09 -4.82
N PHE A 182 1.08 -3.14 -4.78
CA PHE A 182 1.53 -4.46 -4.37
C PHE A 182 2.57 -5.06 -5.32
N LEU A 183 2.42 -4.85 -6.63
CA LEU A 183 3.42 -5.25 -7.62
C LEU A 183 4.78 -4.56 -7.40
N THR A 184 4.77 -3.37 -6.82
CA THR A 184 5.99 -2.59 -6.53
C THR A 184 6.81 -3.18 -5.38
N VAL A 185 6.17 -3.85 -4.42
CA VAL A 185 6.88 -4.45 -3.27
C VAL A 185 7.32 -5.89 -3.53
N LEU A 186 6.72 -6.56 -4.51
CA LEU A 186 7.07 -7.93 -4.87
C LEU A 186 8.34 -8.00 -5.71
N LYS A 187 9.23 -8.94 -5.39
CA LYS A 187 10.36 -9.29 -6.25
C LYS A 187 9.85 -9.75 -7.62
N LYS A 188 10.70 -9.57 -8.64
CA LYS A 188 10.34 -9.82 -10.04
C LYS A 188 9.76 -11.22 -10.27
N GLU A 189 10.31 -12.24 -9.62
CA GLU A 189 9.87 -13.64 -9.74
C GLU A 189 8.47 -13.94 -9.21
N TYR A 190 7.95 -13.10 -8.28
CA TYR A 190 6.62 -13.28 -7.70
C TYR A 190 5.53 -12.52 -8.46
N LYS A 191 5.87 -11.55 -9.30
CA LYS A 191 4.89 -10.74 -10.03
C LYS A 191 4.02 -11.57 -10.99
N PRO A 192 4.59 -12.47 -11.82
CA PRO A 192 3.77 -13.37 -12.64
C PRO A 192 2.88 -14.30 -11.81
N GLN A 193 3.37 -14.77 -10.64
CA GLN A 193 2.61 -15.66 -9.78
C GLN A 193 1.38 -14.99 -9.19
N ILE A 194 1.51 -13.73 -8.75
CA ILE A 194 0.37 -13.00 -8.19
C ILE A 194 -0.63 -12.60 -9.26
N THR A 195 -0.21 -12.17 -10.45
CA THR A 195 -1.14 -11.83 -11.53
C THR A 195 -1.88 -13.05 -12.05
N GLU A 196 -1.21 -14.20 -12.18
CA GLU A 196 -1.86 -15.49 -12.46
C GLU A 196 -2.88 -15.85 -11.38
N ARG A 197 -2.50 -15.69 -10.10
CA ARG A 197 -3.38 -15.95 -8.97
C ARG A 197 -4.61 -15.05 -8.97
N TRP A 198 -4.47 -13.76 -9.25
CA TRP A 198 -5.60 -12.85 -9.40
C TRP A 198 -6.53 -13.29 -10.52
N PHE A 199 -5.98 -13.73 -11.66
CA PHE A 199 -6.76 -14.26 -12.76
C PHE A 199 -7.61 -15.47 -12.33
N ASP A 200 -7.01 -16.40 -11.60
CA ASP A 200 -7.71 -17.61 -11.12
C ASP A 200 -8.78 -17.31 -10.08
N LEU A 201 -8.55 -16.33 -9.22
CA LEU A 201 -9.49 -15.93 -8.15
C LEU A 201 -10.70 -15.15 -8.67
N LEU A 202 -10.54 -14.38 -9.75
CA LEU A 202 -11.64 -13.61 -10.34
C LEU A 202 -12.71 -14.50 -10.98
N ALA A 203 -13.94 -14.12 -10.80
CA ALA A 203 -15.04 -14.62 -11.63
C ALA A 203 -14.86 -14.14 -13.09
N PRO A 204 -15.42 -14.85 -14.10
CA PRO A 204 -15.50 -14.32 -15.46
C PRO A 204 -16.16 -12.95 -15.47
N GLY A 205 -15.54 -11.95 -16.08
CA GLY A 205 -15.97 -10.55 -16.06
C GLY A 205 -15.57 -9.76 -14.81
N GLY A 206 -14.92 -10.39 -13.83
CA GLY A 206 -14.37 -9.70 -12.65
C GLY A 206 -13.09 -8.94 -12.96
N SER A 207 -12.76 -7.92 -12.16
CA SER A 207 -11.68 -6.99 -12.44
C SER A 207 -10.66 -6.87 -11.30
N VAL A 208 -9.41 -6.63 -11.66
CA VAL A 208 -8.36 -6.13 -10.75
C VAL A 208 -8.24 -4.62 -10.93
N VAL A 209 -8.23 -3.87 -9.82
CA VAL A 209 -7.92 -2.44 -9.78
C VAL A 209 -6.68 -2.24 -8.93
N THR A 210 -5.61 -1.70 -9.53
CA THR A 210 -4.32 -1.54 -8.85
C THR A 210 -3.50 -0.40 -9.43
N THR A 211 -2.46 -0.01 -8.68
CA THR A 211 -1.37 0.83 -9.17
C THR A 211 -0.05 0.07 -9.10
N ALA A 212 0.94 0.53 -9.85
CA ALA A 212 2.29 -0.01 -9.79
C ALA A 212 3.31 1.05 -10.21
N MET A 213 4.36 1.27 -9.40
CA MET A 213 5.41 2.26 -9.70
C MET A 213 6.29 1.80 -10.85
N LEU A 214 6.68 2.80 -11.66
CA LEU A 214 7.67 2.69 -12.71
C LEU A 214 9.04 3.14 -12.24
N GLY A 215 10.08 2.41 -12.59
CA GLY A 215 11.47 2.78 -12.31
C GLY A 215 12.35 1.58 -12.05
N GLU A 216 13.45 1.87 -11.37
CA GLU A 216 14.44 0.87 -10.97
C GLU A 216 14.30 0.52 -9.48
N ILE A 217 14.99 -0.54 -9.07
CA ILE A 217 15.09 -0.92 -7.66
C ILE A 217 15.58 0.26 -6.80
N THR A 218 15.09 0.36 -5.58
CA THR A 218 15.47 1.43 -4.64
C THR A 218 16.97 1.43 -4.38
N THR A 219 17.62 2.57 -4.71
CA THR A 219 19.07 2.76 -4.46
C THR A 219 19.36 3.17 -3.01
N PRO A 220 20.63 3.03 -2.53
CA PRO A 220 21.03 3.53 -1.21
C PRO A 220 20.78 5.04 -1.04
N GLU A 221 21.03 5.83 -2.08
CA GLU A 221 20.80 7.28 -2.09
C GLU A 221 19.31 7.61 -1.90
N ARG A 222 18.45 6.88 -2.58
CA ARG A 222 16.98 7.03 -2.42
C ARG A 222 16.56 6.67 -1.00
N ARG A 223 17.12 5.61 -0.40
CA ARG A 223 16.83 5.23 0.98
C ARG A 223 17.27 6.32 1.96
N LYS A 224 18.48 6.88 1.78
CA LYS A 224 18.96 8.00 2.59
C LYS A 224 18.04 9.21 2.50
N GLY A 225 17.52 9.53 1.32
CA GLY A 225 16.57 10.61 1.10
C GLY A 225 15.31 10.50 1.95
N TYR A 226 14.79 9.29 2.18
CA TYR A 226 13.65 9.08 3.08
C TYR A 226 13.98 9.45 4.53
N ALA A 227 15.14 9.04 5.06
CA ALA A 227 15.56 9.37 6.42
C ALA A 227 15.76 10.88 6.60
N ASP A 228 16.45 11.52 5.67
CA ASP A 228 16.72 12.96 5.71
C ASP A 228 15.42 13.77 5.63
N ARG A 229 14.50 13.37 4.73
CA ARG A 229 13.19 14.02 4.60
C ARG A 229 12.33 13.84 5.84
N ALA A 230 12.31 12.63 6.43
CA ALA A 230 11.59 12.37 7.65
C ALA A 230 12.06 13.26 8.80
N ARG A 231 13.38 13.41 9.00
CA ARG A 231 13.95 14.31 10.04
C ARG A 231 13.49 15.75 9.83
N LEU A 232 13.62 16.27 8.61
CA LEU A 232 13.20 17.63 8.28
C LEU A 232 11.72 17.84 8.58
N LEU A 233 10.85 16.91 8.18
CA LEU A 233 9.41 17.01 8.38
C LEU A 233 9.00 16.85 9.84
N VAL A 234 9.68 16.03 10.62
CA VAL A 234 9.46 15.92 12.07
C VAL A 234 9.73 17.26 12.75
N GLU A 235 10.75 17.99 12.32
CA GLU A 235 11.10 19.31 12.87
C GLU A 235 10.07 20.38 12.45
N THR A 236 9.58 20.35 11.22
CA THR A 236 8.71 21.40 10.64
C THR A 236 7.21 21.11 10.82
N ASN A 237 6.76 19.85 10.72
CA ASN A 237 5.36 19.44 10.76
C ASN A 237 4.97 18.71 12.06
N GLY A 238 5.64 18.98 13.15
CA GLY A 238 5.55 18.22 14.38
C GLY A 238 4.19 18.23 15.12
N THR A 239 3.22 19.03 14.68
CA THR A 239 1.92 19.13 15.41
C THR A 239 1.13 17.82 15.29
N ALA A 240 0.94 17.29 14.09
CA ALA A 240 0.23 16.02 13.88
C ALA A 240 0.97 14.85 14.55
N LEU A 241 2.30 14.80 14.43
CA LEU A 241 3.12 13.77 15.08
C LEU A 241 3.03 13.85 16.61
N ARG A 242 3.09 15.06 17.19
CA ARG A 242 2.90 15.24 18.65
C ARG A 242 1.52 14.79 19.13
N ALA A 243 0.49 14.98 18.31
CA ALA A 243 -0.86 14.54 18.62
C ALA A 243 -0.98 13.00 18.74
N THR A 244 -0.11 12.25 18.10
CA THR A 244 -0.05 10.77 18.24
C THR A 244 0.46 10.32 19.61
N LYS A 245 1.12 11.20 20.37
CA LYS A 245 1.78 10.94 21.66
C LYS A 245 2.93 9.92 21.60
N VAL A 246 3.35 9.52 20.43
CA VAL A 246 4.52 8.66 20.25
C VAL A 246 5.80 9.51 20.41
N PRO A 247 6.80 9.06 21.19
CA PRO A 247 8.02 9.80 21.37
C PRO A 247 8.77 10.01 20.05
N VAL A 248 9.17 11.25 19.76
CA VAL A 248 9.86 11.62 18.50
C VAL A 248 11.10 10.77 18.25
N LYS A 249 11.87 10.46 19.30
CA LYS A 249 13.07 9.61 19.20
C LYS A 249 12.76 8.20 18.66
N ASP A 250 11.60 7.63 19.05
CA ASP A 250 11.18 6.30 18.63
C ASP A 250 10.74 6.34 17.17
N LEU A 251 10.08 7.43 16.74
CA LEU A 251 9.74 7.64 15.33
C LEU A 251 10.97 7.81 14.46
N LEU A 252 11.95 8.59 14.87
CA LEU A 252 13.18 8.78 14.10
C LEU A 252 13.95 7.47 13.94
N ALA A 253 14.07 6.66 15.02
CA ALA A 253 14.67 5.33 14.94
C ALA A 253 13.91 4.41 13.97
N GLN A 254 12.56 4.49 13.95
CA GLN A 254 11.74 3.72 13.04
C GLN A 254 11.94 4.15 11.57
N PHE A 255 12.01 5.46 11.31
CA PHE A 255 12.30 5.97 9.97
C PHE A 255 13.71 5.60 9.49
N ASP A 256 14.72 5.62 10.38
CA ASP A 256 16.07 5.19 10.04
C ASP A 256 16.08 3.71 9.63
N THR A 257 15.40 2.85 10.38
CA THR A 257 15.28 1.44 10.04
C THR A 257 14.54 1.26 8.71
N PHE A 258 13.41 1.96 8.52
CA PHE A 258 12.66 1.93 7.26
C PHE A 258 13.55 2.33 6.07
N ALA A 259 14.29 3.43 6.19
CA ALA A 259 15.17 3.91 5.13
C ALA A 259 16.31 2.94 4.81
N GLN A 260 16.83 2.21 5.80
CA GLN A 260 17.90 1.21 5.59
C GLN A 260 17.39 -0.04 4.86
N VAL A 261 16.17 -0.49 5.18
CA VAL A 261 15.65 -1.80 4.75
C VAL A 261 14.72 -1.72 3.55
N HIS A 262 13.95 -0.62 3.43
CA HIS A 262 12.91 -0.49 2.42
C HIS A 262 13.44 -0.62 1.00
N THR A 263 12.89 -1.58 0.27
CA THR A 263 13.23 -1.84 -1.14
C THR A 263 11.95 -1.96 -1.97
N ARG A 264 11.88 -1.20 -3.04
CA ARG A 264 10.82 -1.28 -4.05
C ARG A 264 11.38 -1.96 -5.29
N HIS A 265 10.64 -2.91 -5.82
CA HIS A 265 10.92 -3.62 -7.05
C HIS A 265 9.97 -3.11 -8.14
N MET A 266 10.18 -1.87 -8.56
CA MET A 266 9.32 -1.19 -9.53
C MET A 266 9.25 -1.93 -10.86
N LEU A 267 8.26 -1.62 -11.66
CA LEU A 267 8.13 -2.12 -13.03
C LEU A 267 8.99 -1.28 -13.97
N VAL A 268 9.57 -1.90 -14.97
CA VAL A 268 10.52 -1.24 -15.88
C VAL A 268 9.80 -0.41 -16.92
N ASP A 269 8.76 -0.99 -17.55
CA ASP A 269 8.04 -0.37 -18.66
C ASP A 269 6.62 -0.96 -18.85
N GLU A 270 5.93 -0.43 -19.84
CA GLU A 270 4.58 -0.89 -20.22
C GLU A 270 4.58 -2.32 -20.77
N GLN A 271 5.66 -2.77 -21.40
CA GLN A 271 5.74 -4.12 -21.92
C GLN A 271 5.74 -5.16 -20.79
N GLU A 272 6.42 -4.89 -19.68
CA GLU A 272 6.37 -5.73 -18.48
C GLU A 272 4.94 -5.84 -17.95
N ILE A 273 4.20 -4.72 -17.84
CA ILE A 273 2.79 -4.74 -17.42
C ILE A 273 1.93 -5.57 -18.36
N ARG A 274 2.02 -5.32 -19.66
CA ARG A 274 1.23 -6.07 -20.66
C ARG A 274 1.55 -7.57 -20.64
N GLY A 275 2.80 -7.93 -20.34
CA GLY A 275 3.21 -9.30 -20.12
C GLY A 275 2.56 -9.93 -18.89
N LEU A 276 2.58 -9.21 -17.75
CA LEU A 276 1.98 -9.67 -16.48
C LEU A 276 0.46 -9.85 -16.59
N PHE A 277 -0.23 -8.97 -17.33
CA PHE A 277 -1.68 -8.98 -17.52
C PHE A 277 -2.10 -9.59 -18.87
N SER A 278 -1.27 -10.43 -19.50
CA SER A 278 -1.54 -10.96 -20.85
C SER A 278 -2.79 -11.82 -20.99
N LYS A 279 -3.31 -12.38 -19.90
CA LYS A 279 -4.58 -13.12 -19.85
C LYS A 279 -5.81 -12.23 -19.63
N PHE A 280 -5.61 -10.96 -19.28
CA PHE A 280 -6.66 -10.01 -18.97
C PHE A 280 -6.95 -9.12 -20.18
N GLU A 281 -8.13 -8.53 -20.18
CA GLU A 281 -8.48 -7.37 -20.98
C GLU A 281 -8.09 -6.13 -20.15
N LEU A 282 -7.11 -5.35 -20.63
CA LEU A 282 -6.69 -4.10 -19.99
C LEU A 282 -7.67 -2.99 -20.39
N GLU A 283 -8.67 -2.73 -19.53
CA GLU A 283 -9.69 -1.71 -19.77
C GLU A 283 -9.14 -0.30 -19.56
N PHE A 284 -8.21 -0.17 -18.63
CA PHE A 284 -7.58 1.12 -18.32
C PHE A 284 -6.11 0.90 -17.99
N LEU A 285 -5.24 1.69 -18.64
CA LEU A 285 -3.81 1.75 -18.37
C LEU A 285 -3.32 3.19 -18.60
N LYS A 286 -2.97 3.88 -17.53
CA LYS A 286 -2.51 5.27 -17.60
C LYS A 286 -1.30 5.47 -16.71
N VAL A 287 -0.32 6.20 -17.21
CA VAL A 287 0.84 6.65 -16.43
C VAL A 287 0.53 8.00 -15.80
N ILE A 288 0.79 8.14 -14.53
CA ILE A 288 0.69 9.40 -13.79
C ILE A 288 1.94 9.59 -12.93
N PRO A 289 2.27 10.83 -12.51
CA PRO A 289 3.22 11.04 -11.42
C PRO A 289 2.76 10.26 -10.17
N THR A 290 3.68 9.56 -9.51
CA THR A 290 3.34 8.80 -8.29
C THR A 290 2.85 9.74 -7.20
N PRO A 291 1.61 9.60 -6.73
CA PRO A 291 1.06 10.50 -5.73
C PRO A 291 1.85 10.43 -4.42
N GLY A 292 2.13 11.59 -3.81
CA GLY A 292 2.81 11.69 -2.53
C GLY A 292 4.32 11.37 -2.54
N GLU A 293 4.89 10.94 -3.67
CA GLU A 293 6.34 10.69 -3.77
C GLU A 293 7.10 12.02 -3.82
N CYS A 294 7.67 12.43 -2.69
CA CYS A 294 8.37 13.70 -2.55
C CYS A 294 9.90 13.57 -2.48
N VAL A 295 10.42 12.36 -2.30
CA VAL A 295 11.87 12.14 -2.13
C VAL A 295 12.56 11.97 -3.49
N ASN A 296 11.97 11.15 -4.36
CA ASN A 296 12.44 10.94 -5.72
C ASN A 296 11.21 10.75 -6.60
N PRO A 297 10.78 11.79 -7.33
CA PRO A 297 9.61 11.71 -8.19
C PRO A 297 9.70 10.50 -9.13
N THR A 298 8.66 9.70 -9.13
CA THR A 298 8.48 8.56 -10.03
C THR A 298 7.13 8.66 -10.69
N ASN A 299 6.88 7.77 -11.64
CA ASN A 299 5.57 7.57 -12.23
C ASN A 299 4.98 6.25 -11.73
N SER A 300 3.66 6.16 -11.70
CA SER A 300 2.93 4.93 -11.45
C SER A 300 1.95 4.67 -12.58
N TYR A 301 1.74 3.40 -12.87
CA TYR A 301 0.60 2.97 -13.66
C TYR A 301 -0.65 2.89 -12.79
N GLN A 302 -1.77 3.39 -13.33
CA GLN A 302 -3.12 3.07 -12.88
C GLN A 302 -3.66 1.97 -13.80
N ILE A 303 -4.16 0.88 -13.24
CA ILE A 303 -4.49 -0.34 -13.97
C ILE A 303 -5.89 -0.82 -13.59
N VAL A 304 -6.75 -1.01 -14.60
CA VAL A 304 -7.96 -1.82 -14.50
C VAL A 304 -7.84 -2.94 -15.51
N ALA A 305 -7.81 -4.18 -15.02
CA ALA A 305 -7.64 -5.38 -15.82
C ALA A 305 -8.77 -6.37 -15.52
N THR A 306 -9.51 -6.77 -16.55
CA THR A 306 -10.72 -7.61 -16.42
C THR A 306 -10.45 -9.02 -16.95
N ARG A 307 -10.87 -10.03 -16.19
CA ARG A 307 -10.91 -11.39 -16.68
C ARG A 307 -11.96 -11.53 -17.75
N PRO A 308 -11.66 -12.01 -18.98
CA PRO A 308 -12.66 -12.21 -20.02
C PRO A 308 -13.85 -13.01 -19.53
N ALA A 309 -15.05 -12.65 -19.99
CA ALA A 309 -16.30 -13.33 -19.62
C ALA A 309 -16.45 -14.73 -20.25
N LYS A 310 -15.59 -15.07 -21.23
CA LYS A 310 -15.58 -16.37 -21.91
C LYS A 310 -14.16 -16.90 -22.06
#